data_f229f67ccb353c232054c5ce5b5de18c
#
_entry.id   f229f67ccb353c232054c5ce5b5de18c
#
_cell.length_a   1.000
_cell.length_b   1.000
_cell.length_c   1.000
_cell.angle_alpha   90.00
_cell.angle_beta   90.00
_cell.angle_gamma   90.00
#
_symmetry.space_group_name_H-M   'P 1'
#
loop_
_entity.id
_entity.type
_entity.pdbx_description
1 polymer ?
#
loop_
_entity_poly.entity_id
_entity_poly.type
_entity_poly.pdbx_seq_one_letter_code
_entity_poly.pdbx_strand_id
1 'polypeptide(L)'
;MVRFAIARLRHHLEIGWCCYVNTIKLGPLLFLIFINDIDKGIVSKLLKFADDTKLVGTVCTEVELEQLRTDLKLLYSWSIDWQMIFNTDKCKVVHFGYNNTAADYSLGDVNIQSVKEEKDLGIIIHQTLLKSSQQCVAAANSANRTLGMINRTFVNKHSNIMLRLYQSLLDRN
;
A
#
# COMPACT_ATOMS: atom_id res chain seq x y z
N MET A 1 -19.75 3.85 -16.61
CA MET A 1 -18.35 3.46 -16.41
C MET A 1 -17.94 3.96 -15.02
N VAL A 2 -17.54 3.08 -14.14
CA VAL A 2 -17.27 3.44 -12.75
C VAL A 2 -15.90 4.14 -12.64
N ARG A 3 -15.86 5.25 -11.93
CA ARG A 3 -14.63 5.99 -11.58
C ARG A 3 -14.42 5.83 -10.08
N PHE A 4 -13.21 5.59 -9.65
CA PHE A 4 -12.88 5.54 -8.23
C PHE A 4 -11.48 6.11 -7.96
N ALA A 5 -11.28 6.55 -6.74
CA ALA A 5 -9.98 6.96 -6.24
C ALA A 5 -9.59 6.05 -5.08
N ILE A 6 -8.30 5.72 -5.01
CA ILE A 6 -7.71 5.00 -3.89
C ILE A 6 -6.69 5.92 -3.24
N ALA A 7 -6.98 6.33 -2.01
CA ALA A 7 -6.02 7.00 -1.16
C ALA A 7 -5.29 5.94 -0.31
N ARG A 8 -3.99 5.80 -0.52
CA ARG A 8 -3.12 4.97 0.31
C ARG A 8 -2.51 5.83 1.40
N LEU A 9 -2.76 5.47 2.63
CA LEU A 9 -2.32 6.17 3.83
C LEU A 9 -1.36 5.27 4.60
N ARG A 10 -0.24 5.81 5.05
CA ARG A 10 0.74 5.09 5.87
C ARG A 10 0.93 5.82 7.18
N HIS A 11 0.87 5.10 8.27
CA HIS A 11 1.17 5.64 9.59
C HIS A 11 2.67 5.83 9.79
N HIS A 12 3.02 6.86 10.54
CA HIS A 12 4.37 7.04 11.06
C HIS A 12 4.48 6.25 12.36
N LEU A 13 4.79 4.97 12.27
CA LEU A 13 5.12 4.19 13.46
C LEU A 13 6.54 4.58 13.90
N GLU A 14 6.65 5.41 14.91
CA GLU A 14 7.91 5.57 15.61
C GLU A 14 8.28 4.22 16.24
N ILE A 15 9.51 3.78 16.00
CA ILE A 15 10.07 2.48 16.41
C ILE A 15 9.96 2.23 17.93
N GLY A 16 9.68 3.25 18.74
CA GLY A 16 9.51 3.19 20.19
C GLY A 16 8.41 2.22 20.65
N TRP A 17 7.33 2.07 19.91
CA TRP A 17 6.23 1.14 20.27
C TRP A 17 6.55 -0.32 19.92
N CYS A 18 7.37 -0.55 18.91
CA CYS A 18 7.72 -1.90 18.46
C CYS A 18 8.82 -2.54 19.33
N CYS A 19 9.70 -1.73 19.95
CA CYS A 19 10.83 -2.23 20.74
C CYS A 19 10.48 -2.59 22.20
N TYR A 20 9.37 -2.08 22.74
CA TYR A 20 9.05 -2.28 24.16
C TYR A 20 8.28 -3.57 24.44
N VAL A 21 7.66 -4.18 23.41
CA VAL A 21 6.97 -5.45 23.56
C VAL A 21 7.79 -6.56 22.91
N ASN A 22 8.77 -7.02 23.62
CA ASN A 22 9.75 -8.03 23.23
C ASN A 22 9.15 -9.45 23.09
N THR A 23 7.89 -9.55 22.68
CA THR A 23 7.23 -10.80 22.32
C THR A 23 6.64 -10.66 20.93
N ILE A 24 7.27 -11.35 19.99
CA ILE A 24 6.94 -11.41 18.54
C ILE A 24 5.44 -11.58 18.23
N LYS A 25 4.62 -11.98 19.21
CA LYS A 25 3.19 -12.23 19.05
C LYS A 25 2.28 -11.14 19.62
N LEU A 26 2.67 -10.46 20.66
CA LEU A 26 1.80 -9.51 21.37
C LEU A 26 1.72 -8.14 20.69
N GLY A 27 2.81 -7.65 20.11
CA GLY A 27 2.84 -6.37 19.40
C GLY A 27 1.84 -6.29 18.23
N PRO A 28 1.87 -7.24 17.27
CA PRO A 28 0.89 -7.27 16.19
C PRO A 28 -0.56 -7.40 16.69
N LEU A 29 -0.81 -8.15 17.76
CA LEU A 29 -2.15 -8.30 18.32
C LEU A 29 -2.66 -7.00 18.94
N LEU A 30 -1.83 -6.33 19.73
CA LEU A 30 -2.16 -5.03 20.31
C LEU A 30 -2.38 -3.98 19.22
N PHE A 31 -1.58 -4.00 18.15
CA PHE A 31 -1.78 -3.13 17.01
C PHE A 31 -3.13 -3.36 16.32
N LEU A 32 -3.54 -4.60 16.12
CA LEU A 32 -4.85 -4.94 15.54
C LEU A 32 -6.00 -4.45 16.42
N ILE A 33 -5.88 -4.57 17.74
CA ILE A 33 -6.89 -4.04 18.67
C ILE A 33 -6.94 -2.52 18.57
N PHE A 34 -5.77 -1.88 18.51
CA PHE A 34 -5.64 -0.43 18.48
C PHE A 34 -6.25 0.17 17.19
N ILE A 35 -6.01 -0.45 16.01
CA ILE A 35 -6.51 0.04 14.72
C ILE A 35 -7.94 -0.43 14.42
N ASN A 36 -8.57 -1.16 15.32
CA ASN A 36 -9.84 -1.82 15.06
C ASN A 36 -10.98 -0.84 14.77
N ASP A 37 -10.97 0.33 15.37
CA ASP A 37 -12.04 1.31 15.29
C ASP A 37 -11.80 2.48 14.31
N ILE A 38 -10.72 2.44 13.55
CA ILE A 38 -10.36 3.47 12.55
C ILE A 38 -11.43 3.68 11.47
N ASP A 39 -12.29 2.70 11.24
CA ASP A 39 -13.37 2.72 10.25
C ASP A 39 -14.70 3.26 10.77
N LYS A 40 -14.76 3.67 12.04
CA LYS A 40 -15.98 4.26 12.60
C LYS A 40 -16.38 5.54 11.88
N GLY A 41 -17.61 5.54 11.34
CA GLY A 41 -18.17 6.70 10.65
C GLY A 41 -17.72 6.87 9.20
N ILE A 42 -16.86 6.01 8.67
CA ILE A 42 -16.40 6.02 7.28
C ILE A 42 -17.41 5.29 6.41
N VAL A 43 -17.83 5.93 5.33
CA VAL A 43 -18.79 5.39 4.36
C VAL A 43 -18.08 4.68 3.21
N SER A 44 -16.95 5.21 2.77
CA SER A 44 -16.13 4.61 1.73
C SER A 44 -15.49 3.30 2.22
N LYS A 45 -15.07 2.46 1.28
CA LYS A 45 -14.45 1.18 1.63
C LYS A 45 -13.04 1.39 2.18
N LEU A 46 -12.84 1.00 3.43
CA LEU A 46 -11.53 1.01 4.08
C LEU A 46 -10.90 -0.39 4.06
N LEU A 47 -9.67 -0.48 3.59
CA LEU A 47 -8.86 -1.71 3.60
C LEU A 47 -7.65 -1.47 4.50
N LYS A 48 -7.44 -2.35 5.46
CA LYS A 48 -6.35 -2.28 6.46
C LYS A 48 -5.37 -3.42 6.22
N PHE A 49 -4.08 -3.14 6.13
CA PHE A 49 -3.03 -4.14 6.06
C PHE A 49 -1.79 -3.65 6.81
N ALA A 50 -1.59 -4.16 8.02
CA ALA A 50 -0.58 -3.66 8.94
C ALA A 50 -0.69 -2.11 9.09
N ASP A 51 0.39 -1.38 8.89
CA ASP A 51 0.46 0.08 8.91
C ASP A 51 -0.11 0.77 7.65
N ASP A 52 -0.40 -0.01 6.60
CA ASP A 52 -0.99 0.52 5.37
C ASP A 52 -2.52 0.53 5.47
N THR A 53 -3.12 1.69 5.29
CA THR A 53 -4.57 1.89 5.22
C THR A 53 -4.93 2.42 3.84
N LYS A 54 -5.96 1.87 3.21
CA LYS A 54 -6.43 2.29 1.88
C LYS A 54 -7.89 2.65 1.95
N LEU A 55 -8.20 3.87 1.54
CA LEU A 55 -9.55 4.35 1.38
C LEU A 55 -9.93 4.29 -0.09
N VAL A 56 -10.98 3.54 -0.43
CA VAL A 56 -11.46 3.34 -1.79
C VAL A 56 -12.86 3.91 -1.90
N GLY A 57 -13.02 4.95 -2.70
CA GLY A 57 -14.31 5.59 -2.94
C GLY A 57 -14.64 5.73 -4.42
N THR A 58 -15.92 5.64 -4.75
CA THR A 58 -16.43 6.04 -6.07
C THR A 58 -16.38 7.56 -6.19
N VAL A 59 -16.13 8.09 -7.40
CA VAL A 59 -16.01 9.53 -7.66
C VAL A 59 -16.72 9.88 -8.97
N CYS A 60 -17.90 9.30 -9.17
CA CYS A 60 -18.70 9.56 -10.36
C CYS A 60 -19.53 10.84 -10.25
N THR A 61 -19.90 11.20 -9.04
CA THR A 61 -20.70 12.39 -8.70
C THR A 61 -19.95 13.29 -7.72
N GLU A 62 -20.33 14.57 -7.67
CA GLU A 62 -19.77 15.52 -6.72
C GLU A 62 -20.04 15.11 -5.27
N VAL A 63 -21.20 14.50 -5.03
CA VAL A 63 -21.59 14.00 -3.69
C VAL A 63 -20.65 12.89 -3.23
N GLU A 64 -20.32 11.95 -4.11
CA GLU A 64 -19.38 10.87 -3.80
C GLU A 64 -17.95 11.39 -3.56
N LEU A 65 -17.56 12.40 -4.32
CA LEU A 65 -16.27 13.05 -4.16
C LEU A 65 -16.16 13.75 -2.80
N GLU A 66 -17.20 14.50 -2.41
CA GLU A 66 -17.24 15.16 -1.10
C GLU A 66 -17.33 14.16 0.05
N GLN A 67 -18.02 13.03 -0.16
CA GLN A 67 -18.03 11.94 0.81
C GLN A 67 -16.62 11.39 1.06
N LEU A 68 -15.84 11.17 -0.01
CA LEU A 68 -14.46 10.68 0.12
C LEU A 68 -13.55 11.69 0.86
N ARG A 69 -13.77 13.00 0.61
CA ARG A 69 -13.08 14.07 1.36
C ARG A 69 -13.45 14.08 2.83
N THR A 70 -14.73 13.86 3.13
CA THR A 70 -15.23 13.77 4.50
C THR A 70 -14.64 12.57 5.23
N ASP A 71 -14.57 11.42 4.57
CA ASP A 71 -13.96 10.21 5.12
C ASP A 71 -12.46 10.41 5.41
N LEU A 72 -11.73 11.13 4.54
CA LEU A 72 -10.33 11.50 4.79
C LEU A 72 -10.17 12.41 6.01
N LYS A 73 -11.09 13.37 6.21
CA LYS A 73 -11.07 14.23 7.40
C LYS A 73 -11.32 13.42 8.68
N LEU A 74 -12.23 12.45 8.64
CA LEU A 74 -12.50 11.55 9.77
C LEU A 74 -11.28 10.70 10.12
N LEU A 75 -10.60 10.13 9.10
CA LEU A 75 -9.35 9.40 9.29
C LEU A 75 -8.25 10.27 9.90
N TYR A 76 -8.13 11.51 9.43
CA TYR A 76 -7.15 12.45 9.98
C TYR A 76 -7.46 12.78 11.45
N SER A 77 -8.73 13.08 11.80
CA SER A 77 -9.15 13.32 13.18
C SER A 77 -8.82 12.12 14.07
N TRP A 78 -9.20 10.92 13.63
CA TRP A 78 -8.86 9.68 14.33
C TRP A 78 -7.36 9.54 14.58
N SER A 79 -6.53 9.86 13.58
CA SER A 79 -5.07 9.77 13.70
C SER A 79 -4.48 10.72 14.74
N ILE A 80 -5.07 11.91 14.90
CA ILE A 80 -4.68 12.88 15.93
C ILE A 80 -5.13 12.40 17.32
N ASP A 81 -6.39 11.98 17.45
CA ASP A 81 -6.97 11.53 18.72
C ASP A 81 -6.19 10.34 19.32
N TRP A 82 -5.77 9.43 18.46
CA TRP A 82 -5.02 8.25 18.85
C TRP A 82 -3.49 8.42 18.78
N GLN A 83 -3.00 9.61 18.47
CA GLN A 83 -1.56 9.92 18.32
C GLN A 83 -0.84 8.99 17.34
N MET A 84 -1.57 8.50 16.35
CA MET A 84 -1.07 7.61 15.29
C MET A 84 -1.05 8.35 13.95
N ILE A 85 -0.16 9.33 13.84
CA ILE A 85 -0.12 10.30 12.74
C ILE A 85 0.24 9.61 11.42
N PHE A 86 -0.45 9.99 10.36
CA PHE A 86 -0.13 9.55 9.00
C PHE A 86 1.13 10.24 8.48
N ASN A 87 1.99 9.48 7.81
CA ASN A 87 3.14 10.03 7.10
C ASN A 87 2.68 10.57 5.73
N THR A 88 2.42 11.87 5.66
CA THR A 88 1.88 12.55 4.46
C THR A 88 2.79 12.40 3.23
N ASP A 89 4.11 12.35 3.40
CA ASP A 89 5.06 12.17 2.29
C ASP A 89 4.90 10.80 1.61
N LYS A 90 4.46 9.80 2.36
CA LYS A 90 4.21 8.44 1.87
C LYS A 90 2.77 8.20 1.45
N CYS A 91 1.87 9.15 1.72
CA CYS A 91 0.48 9.07 1.30
C CYS A 91 0.35 9.41 -0.18
N LYS A 92 -0.37 8.59 -0.93
CA LYS A 92 -0.56 8.75 -2.38
C LYS A 92 -2.01 8.52 -2.77
N VAL A 93 -2.46 9.21 -3.81
CA VAL A 93 -3.76 8.98 -4.42
C VAL A 93 -3.58 8.49 -5.85
N VAL A 94 -4.29 7.43 -6.21
CA VAL A 94 -4.36 6.92 -7.58
C VAL A 94 -5.80 7.03 -8.08
N HIS A 95 -5.98 7.69 -9.20
CA HIS A 95 -7.29 7.87 -9.85
C HIS A 95 -7.51 6.82 -10.92
N PHE A 96 -8.63 6.11 -10.85
CA PHE A 96 -8.99 5.06 -11.79
C PHE A 96 -10.22 5.43 -12.60
N GLY A 97 -10.26 4.92 -13.81
CA GLY A 97 -11.38 5.09 -14.71
C GLY A 97 -11.16 6.14 -15.79
N TYR A 98 -11.87 5.97 -16.89
CA TYR A 98 -11.80 6.88 -18.03
C TYR A 98 -12.48 8.22 -17.68
N ASN A 99 -11.84 9.34 -18.05
CA ASN A 99 -12.31 10.70 -17.73
C ASN A 99 -12.53 10.95 -16.22
N ASN A 100 -11.68 10.38 -15.36
CA ASN A 100 -11.67 10.73 -13.95
C ASN A 100 -11.27 12.21 -13.80
N THR A 101 -12.00 12.96 -12.98
CA THR A 101 -11.75 14.41 -12.76
C THR A 101 -10.43 14.69 -12.07
N ALA A 102 -9.76 13.64 -11.56
CA ALA A 102 -8.49 13.73 -10.85
C ALA A 102 -8.49 14.83 -9.76
N ALA A 103 -9.55 14.83 -8.95
CA ALA A 103 -9.75 15.81 -7.91
C ALA A 103 -8.62 15.75 -6.86
N ASP A 104 -8.30 16.90 -6.28
CA ASP A 104 -7.34 16.99 -5.20
C ASP A 104 -7.95 16.53 -3.87
N TYR A 105 -7.12 15.86 -3.09
CA TYR A 105 -7.44 15.38 -1.75
C TYR A 105 -6.40 15.84 -0.74
N SER A 106 -6.84 16.18 0.44
CA SER A 106 -5.96 16.60 1.54
C SER A 106 -6.13 15.70 2.76
N LEU A 107 -5.09 15.60 3.54
CA LEU A 107 -5.08 14.97 4.84
C LEU A 107 -4.64 16.02 5.87
N GLY A 108 -5.62 16.55 6.61
CA GLY A 108 -5.43 17.81 7.35
C GLY A 108 -5.13 18.96 6.39
N ASP A 109 -4.03 19.68 6.65
CA ASP A 109 -3.60 20.84 5.85
C ASP A 109 -2.68 20.45 4.67
N VAL A 110 -2.34 19.17 4.52
CA VAL A 110 -1.39 18.71 3.50
C VAL A 110 -2.11 18.04 2.35
N ASN A 111 -1.86 18.52 1.12
CA ASN A 111 -2.38 17.87 -0.09
C ASN A 111 -1.66 16.54 -0.34
N ILE A 112 -2.44 15.49 -0.57
CA ILE A 112 -1.91 14.17 -0.91
C ILE A 112 -1.51 14.16 -2.39
N GLN A 113 -0.30 13.68 -2.66
CA GLN A 113 0.22 13.62 -4.02
C GLN A 113 -0.58 12.64 -4.89
N SER A 114 -1.11 13.12 -6.00
CA SER A 114 -1.71 12.27 -7.03
C SER A 114 -0.62 11.63 -7.90
N VAL A 115 -0.70 10.32 -8.09
CA VAL A 115 0.26 9.54 -8.87
C VAL A 115 -0.46 8.65 -9.89
N LYS A 116 0.22 8.36 -11.00
CA LYS A 116 -0.32 7.49 -12.06
C LYS A 116 -0.17 6.01 -11.73
N GLU A 117 0.81 5.68 -10.91
CA GLU A 117 1.11 4.32 -10.48
C GLU A 117 1.63 4.32 -9.05
N GLU A 118 1.33 3.28 -8.32
CA GLU A 118 1.82 3.05 -6.96
C GLU A 118 2.12 1.56 -6.77
N LYS A 119 3.20 1.26 -6.05
CA LYS A 119 3.53 -0.11 -5.68
C LYS A 119 2.82 -0.48 -4.39
N ASP A 120 1.92 -1.45 -4.47
CA ASP A 120 1.10 -1.89 -3.37
C ASP A 120 1.27 -3.38 -3.11
N LEU A 121 1.72 -3.75 -1.90
CA LEU A 121 1.97 -5.15 -1.51
C LEU A 121 2.79 -5.93 -2.56
N GLY A 122 3.77 -5.28 -3.19
CA GLY A 122 4.60 -5.88 -4.22
C GLY A 122 4.04 -5.78 -5.65
N ILE A 123 2.77 -5.37 -5.82
CA ILE A 123 2.10 -5.24 -7.11
C ILE A 123 2.10 -3.77 -7.55
N ILE A 124 2.43 -3.51 -8.81
CA ILE A 124 2.33 -2.18 -9.41
C ILE A 124 0.90 -1.96 -9.88
N ILE A 125 0.21 -1.03 -9.23
CA ILE A 125 -1.14 -0.61 -9.58
C ILE A 125 -1.03 0.66 -10.42
N HIS A 126 -1.57 0.63 -11.64
CA HIS A 126 -1.56 1.76 -12.55
C HIS A 126 -3.00 2.25 -12.79
N GLN A 127 -3.19 3.57 -12.97
CA GLN A 127 -4.50 4.20 -13.20
C GLN A 127 -5.33 3.56 -14.32
N THR A 128 -4.70 2.90 -15.29
CA THR A 128 -5.37 2.22 -16.40
C THR A 128 -5.64 0.73 -16.13
N LEU A 129 -5.51 0.25 -14.90
CA LEU A 129 -5.82 -1.11 -14.39
C LEU A 129 -5.35 -2.32 -15.24
N LEU A 130 -5.06 -2.14 -16.52
CA LEU A 130 -4.84 -3.22 -17.50
C LEU A 130 -3.38 -3.39 -17.94
N LYS A 131 -2.44 -2.64 -17.37
CA LYS A 131 -1.02 -2.81 -17.72
C LYS A 131 -0.30 -3.77 -16.77
N SER A 132 -0.72 -5.03 -16.78
CA SER A 132 0.04 -6.13 -16.16
C SER A 132 1.46 -6.29 -16.77
N SER A 133 1.72 -5.71 -17.95
CA SER A 133 3.03 -5.73 -18.60
C SER A 133 4.15 -5.16 -17.74
N GLN A 134 3.93 -4.07 -17.01
CA GLN A 134 4.94 -3.50 -16.11
C GLN A 134 5.28 -4.42 -14.95
N GLN A 135 4.27 -5.06 -14.35
CA GLN A 135 4.48 -6.05 -13.30
C GLN A 135 5.26 -7.26 -13.82
N CYS A 136 4.92 -7.76 -15.01
CA CYS A 136 5.64 -8.87 -15.65
C CYS A 136 7.10 -8.50 -15.93
N VAL A 137 7.37 -7.30 -16.44
CA VAL A 137 8.73 -6.80 -16.68
C VAL A 137 9.50 -6.67 -15.37
N ALA A 138 8.88 -6.11 -14.32
CA ALA A 138 9.52 -5.98 -13.00
C ALA A 138 9.86 -7.35 -12.40
N ALA A 139 8.95 -8.32 -12.48
CA ALA A 139 9.18 -9.69 -12.02
C ALA A 139 10.30 -10.39 -12.83
N ALA A 140 10.26 -10.27 -14.15
CA ALA A 140 11.29 -10.83 -15.02
C ALA A 140 12.67 -10.22 -14.74
N ASN A 141 12.76 -8.90 -14.54
CA ASN A 141 14.01 -8.23 -14.20
C ASN A 141 14.52 -8.65 -12.81
N SER A 142 13.66 -8.86 -11.84
CA SER A 142 14.02 -9.39 -10.52
C SER A 142 14.57 -10.81 -10.61
N ALA A 143 13.88 -11.68 -11.35
CA ALA A 143 14.31 -13.06 -11.58
C ALA A 143 15.66 -13.11 -12.32
N ASN A 144 15.85 -12.33 -13.39
CA ASN A 144 17.09 -12.25 -14.12
C ASN A 144 18.26 -11.73 -13.26
N ARG A 145 18.00 -10.78 -12.36
CA ARG A 145 19.03 -10.28 -11.42
C ARG A 145 19.45 -11.38 -10.45
N THR A 146 18.50 -12.14 -9.92
CA THR A 146 18.77 -13.27 -9.03
C THR A 146 19.54 -14.38 -9.75
N LEU A 147 19.14 -14.73 -10.97
CA LEU A 147 19.87 -15.68 -11.81
C LEU A 147 21.29 -15.22 -12.13
N GLY A 148 21.47 -13.94 -12.43
CA GLY A 148 22.79 -13.35 -12.65
C GLY A 148 23.69 -13.42 -11.42
N MET A 149 23.12 -13.25 -10.23
CA MET A 149 23.83 -13.42 -8.96
C MET A 149 24.23 -14.87 -8.75
N ILE A 150 23.30 -15.83 -8.91
CA ILE A 150 23.59 -17.27 -8.79
C ILE A 150 24.70 -17.70 -9.76
N ASN A 151 24.60 -17.27 -11.03
CA ASN A 151 25.57 -17.62 -12.06
C ASN A 151 26.99 -17.12 -11.77
N ARG A 152 27.12 -15.98 -11.07
CA ARG A 152 28.44 -15.42 -10.68
C ARG A 152 29.00 -16.05 -9.41
N THR A 153 28.11 -16.43 -8.48
CA THR A 153 28.54 -16.92 -7.15
C THR A 153 28.87 -18.41 -7.15
N PHE A 154 28.13 -19.20 -7.94
CA PHE A 154 28.27 -20.65 -7.93
C PHE A 154 29.00 -21.16 -9.19
N VAL A 155 30.21 -21.70 -9.00
CA VAL A 155 31.01 -22.30 -10.06
C VAL A 155 30.43 -23.66 -10.49
N ASN A 156 30.03 -24.49 -9.52
CA ASN A 156 29.41 -25.80 -9.76
C ASN A 156 27.86 -25.66 -9.83
N LYS A 157 27.33 -25.94 -11.04
CA LYS A 157 25.89 -25.82 -11.33
C LYS A 157 25.19 -27.19 -11.38
N HIS A 158 25.43 -28.04 -10.37
CA HIS A 158 24.72 -29.31 -10.29
C HIS A 158 23.22 -29.07 -10.14
N SER A 159 22.40 -29.88 -10.82
CA SER A 159 20.95 -29.75 -10.87
C SER A 159 20.30 -29.69 -9.48
N ASN A 160 20.77 -30.49 -8.54
CA ASN A 160 20.26 -30.51 -7.16
C ASN A 160 20.52 -29.20 -6.39
N ILE A 161 21.68 -28.57 -6.63
CA ILE A 161 22.02 -27.28 -6.00
C ILE A 161 21.17 -26.17 -6.63
N MET A 162 21.08 -26.16 -7.95
CA MET A 162 20.29 -25.16 -8.69
C MET A 162 18.81 -25.23 -8.35
N LEU A 163 18.24 -26.44 -8.18
CA LEU A 163 16.86 -26.61 -7.79
C LEU A 163 16.57 -26.03 -6.40
N ARG A 164 17.44 -26.30 -5.42
CA ARG A 164 17.30 -25.75 -4.04
C ARG A 164 17.46 -24.22 -4.03
N LEU A 165 18.38 -23.67 -4.81
CA LEU A 165 18.54 -22.21 -4.95
C LEU A 165 17.32 -21.58 -5.61
N TYR A 166 16.78 -22.21 -6.66
CA TYR A 166 15.53 -21.78 -7.27
C TYR A 166 14.39 -21.73 -6.25
N GLN A 167 14.15 -22.83 -5.55
CA GLN A 167 13.09 -22.89 -4.54
C GLN A 167 13.26 -21.88 -3.40
N SER A 168 14.50 -21.64 -2.95
CA SER A 168 14.76 -20.73 -1.83
C SER A 168 14.77 -19.24 -2.20
N LEU A 169 15.11 -18.88 -3.43
CA LEU A 169 15.36 -17.50 -3.84
C LEU A 169 14.33 -16.94 -4.84
N LEU A 170 13.71 -17.80 -5.66
CA LEU A 170 12.75 -17.39 -6.69
C LEU A 170 11.30 -17.66 -6.27
N ASP A 171 11.06 -18.70 -5.48
CA ASP A 171 9.72 -19.08 -5.00
C ASP A 171 9.25 -18.23 -3.81
N ARG A 172 10.08 -17.29 -3.37
CA ARG A 172 9.87 -16.42 -2.20
C ARG A 172 9.25 -15.05 -2.55
N ASN A 173 8.92 -14.81 -3.82
CA ASN A 173 8.36 -13.54 -4.30
C ASN A 173 6.91 -13.66 -4.74
#